data_bae4d48ac685fc885a387c5d764efe4f
#
_entry.id   bae4d48ac685fc885a387c5d764efe4f
#
_cell.length_a   1.000
_cell.length_b   1.000
_cell.length_c   1.000
_cell.angle_alpha   90.00
_cell.angle_beta   90.00
_cell.angle_gamma   90.00
#
_symmetry.space_group_name_H-M   'P 1'
#
loop_
_entity.id
_entity.type
_entity.pdbx_description
1 polymer ?
#
loop_
_entity_poly.entity_id
_entity_poly.type
_entity_poly.pdbx_seq_one_letter_code
_entity_poly.pdbx_strand_id
1 'polypeptide(L)'
;MIDDLILRMDKWLRDNRADYYTSLLPGTTDEAIAEFEESFSLRLPDDFRTLYRWRNGQPANEVASLQGNRMFASLREVSETKDMLDGMIGHDFEDPKWWRRSWVPFLANGGGDHLCVDLAAEDGGKPGQLLAFWHDDAERNVEHLSLVDWLRDLVQSMEDGTLALA
;
A
#
# COMPACT_ATOMS: atom_id res chain seq x y z
N MET A 1 7.72 -8.81 -15.19
CA MET A 1 8.08 -7.45 -14.84
C MET A 1 7.98 -7.20 -13.34
N ILE A 2 6.79 -7.16 -12.74
CA ILE A 2 6.68 -7.03 -11.28
C ILE A 2 7.26 -8.25 -10.56
N ASP A 3 7.13 -9.42 -11.13
CA ASP A 3 7.64 -10.66 -10.54
C ASP A 3 9.15 -10.61 -10.30
N ASP A 4 9.91 -10.08 -11.24
CA ASP A 4 11.35 -9.90 -11.08
C ASP A 4 11.68 -8.94 -9.93
N LEU A 5 10.97 -7.82 -9.85
CA LEU A 5 11.15 -6.84 -8.77
C LEU A 5 10.82 -7.46 -7.41
N ILE A 6 9.76 -8.24 -7.32
CA ILE A 6 9.36 -8.94 -6.09
C ILE A 6 10.44 -9.94 -5.67
N LEU A 7 10.99 -10.73 -6.61
CA LEU A 7 12.06 -11.67 -6.31
C LEU A 7 13.31 -10.98 -5.79
N ARG A 8 13.67 -9.84 -6.38
CA ARG A 8 14.83 -9.06 -5.94
C ARG A 8 14.60 -8.46 -4.55
N MET A 9 13.40 -7.93 -4.29
CA MET A 9 13.01 -7.44 -2.97
C MET A 9 13.04 -8.57 -1.93
N ASP A 10 12.46 -9.71 -2.25
CA ASP A 10 12.43 -10.89 -1.39
C ASP A 10 13.85 -11.29 -0.97
N LYS A 11 14.74 -11.41 -1.94
CA LYS A 11 16.14 -11.76 -1.69
C LYS A 11 16.83 -10.71 -0.83
N TRP A 12 16.65 -9.43 -1.15
CA TRP A 12 17.30 -8.35 -0.39
C TRP A 12 16.83 -8.32 1.06
N LEU A 13 15.53 -8.43 1.29
CA LEU A 13 14.95 -8.44 2.64
C LEU A 13 15.48 -9.63 3.45
N ARG A 14 15.49 -10.82 2.85
CA ARG A 14 15.99 -12.03 3.50
C ARG A 14 17.46 -11.90 3.88
N ASP A 15 18.27 -11.33 3.01
CA ASP A 15 19.73 -11.21 3.21
C ASP A 15 20.11 -10.04 4.12
N ASN A 16 19.32 -8.95 4.17
CA ASN A 16 19.70 -7.70 4.85
C ASN A 16 18.79 -7.34 6.02
N ARG A 17 17.55 -7.83 6.04
CA ARG A 17 16.57 -7.55 7.10
C ARG A 17 15.84 -8.84 7.48
N ALA A 18 16.60 -9.83 7.94
CA ALA A 18 16.07 -11.17 8.20
C ALA A 18 14.91 -11.17 9.21
N ASP A 19 15.00 -10.37 10.26
CA ASP A 19 13.93 -10.28 11.27
C ASP A 19 12.65 -9.71 10.68
N TYR A 20 12.76 -8.63 9.90
CA TYR A 20 11.62 -8.05 9.20
C TYR A 20 11.02 -9.04 8.19
N TYR A 21 11.87 -9.67 7.39
CA TYR A 21 11.44 -10.67 6.40
C TYR A 21 10.66 -11.81 7.06
N THR A 22 11.16 -12.31 8.18
CA THR A 22 10.51 -13.41 8.92
C THR A 22 9.17 -12.97 9.53
N SER A 23 9.01 -11.69 9.88
CA SER A 23 7.77 -11.16 10.44
C SER A 23 6.65 -11.02 9.40
N LEU A 24 6.97 -10.94 8.11
CA LEU A 24 5.98 -10.79 7.05
C LEU A 24 5.00 -11.96 7.05
N LEU A 25 3.72 -11.62 6.88
CA LEU A 25 2.67 -12.63 6.81
C LEU A 25 2.76 -13.41 5.51
N PRO A 26 2.37 -14.70 5.49
CA PRO A 26 2.28 -15.47 4.25
C PRO A 26 1.42 -14.76 3.22
N GLY A 27 1.68 -15.01 1.93
CA GLY A 27 0.87 -14.45 0.85
C GLY A 27 -0.61 -14.76 1.03
N THR A 28 -1.45 -13.81 0.65
CA THR A 28 -2.90 -13.98 0.72
C THR A 28 -3.40 -14.89 -0.42
N THR A 29 -4.62 -15.39 -0.28
CA THR A 29 -5.25 -16.25 -1.28
C THR A 29 -6.05 -15.43 -2.30
N ASP A 30 -6.31 -16.03 -3.47
CA ASP A 30 -7.18 -15.41 -4.48
C ASP A 30 -8.60 -15.21 -3.94
N GLU A 31 -9.07 -16.11 -3.07
CA GLU A 31 -10.38 -16.02 -2.41
C GLU A 31 -10.45 -14.80 -1.49
N ALA A 32 -9.40 -14.55 -0.71
CA ALA A 32 -9.34 -13.38 0.19
C ALA A 32 -9.29 -12.07 -0.61
N ILE A 33 -8.56 -12.04 -1.71
CA ILE A 33 -8.53 -10.89 -2.62
C ILE A 33 -9.92 -10.64 -3.21
N ALA A 34 -10.60 -11.69 -3.67
CA ALA A 34 -11.94 -11.59 -4.24
C ALA A 34 -12.96 -11.09 -3.20
N GLU A 35 -12.87 -11.55 -1.96
CA GLU A 35 -13.72 -11.07 -0.86
C GLU A 35 -13.50 -9.58 -0.59
N PHE A 36 -12.25 -9.13 -0.59
CA PHE A 36 -11.92 -7.72 -0.44
C PHE A 36 -12.54 -6.89 -1.58
N GLU A 37 -12.34 -7.32 -2.81
CA GLU A 37 -12.89 -6.64 -3.99
C GLU A 37 -14.41 -6.56 -3.96
N GLU A 38 -15.07 -7.63 -3.56
CA GLU A 38 -16.53 -7.68 -3.44
C GLU A 38 -17.02 -6.75 -2.33
N SER A 39 -16.36 -6.76 -1.17
CA SER A 39 -16.74 -5.94 -0.01
C SER A 39 -16.73 -4.44 -0.33
N PHE A 40 -15.82 -4.00 -1.20
CA PHE A 40 -15.68 -2.58 -1.56
C PHE A 40 -16.14 -2.26 -2.97
N SER A 41 -16.70 -3.23 -3.69
CA SER A 41 -17.17 -3.06 -5.08
C SER A 41 -16.08 -2.47 -5.98
N LEU A 42 -14.88 -3.01 -5.88
CA LEU A 42 -13.73 -2.55 -6.66
C LEU A 42 -12.94 -3.74 -7.21
N ARG A 43 -12.00 -3.45 -8.11
CA ARG A 43 -11.08 -4.43 -8.66
C ARG A 43 -9.65 -3.94 -8.47
N LEU A 44 -8.84 -4.75 -7.80
CA LEU A 44 -7.43 -4.45 -7.61
C LEU A 44 -6.65 -4.68 -8.92
N PRO A 45 -5.66 -3.84 -9.24
CA PRO A 45 -4.76 -4.10 -10.37
C PRO A 45 -4.03 -5.43 -10.20
N ASP A 46 -3.70 -6.08 -11.31
CA ASP A 46 -2.99 -7.38 -11.30
C ASP A 46 -1.67 -7.30 -10.53
N ASP A 47 -0.93 -6.22 -10.68
CA ASP A 47 0.33 -6.01 -9.97
C ASP A 47 0.14 -5.95 -8.46
N PHE A 48 -0.92 -5.31 -8.00
CA PHE A 48 -1.28 -5.24 -6.59
C PHE A 48 -1.63 -6.63 -6.03
N ARG A 49 -2.38 -7.40 -6.79
CA ARG A 49 -2.71 -8.79 -6.42
C ARG A 49 -1.44 -9.63 -6.31
N THR A 50 -0.52 -9.50 -7.26
CA THR A 50 0.75 -10.22 -7.26
C THR A 50 1.58 -9.88 -6.03
N LEU A 51 1.63 -8.60 -5.65
CA LEU A 51 2.33 -8.17 -4.44
C LEU A 51 1.76 -8.86 -3.19
N TYR A 52 0.45 -8.89 -3.04
CA TYR A 52 -0.21 -9.48 -1.86
C TYR A 52 -0.19 -11.02 -1.87
N ARG A 53 -0.08 -11.65 -3.02
CA ARG A 53 0.17 -13.10 -3.11
C ARG A 53 1.58 -13.45 -2.66
N TRP A 54 2.53 -12.55 -2.85
CA TRP A 54 3.89 -12.73 -2.32
C TRP A 54 3.89 -12.71 -0.79
N ARG A 55 3.42 -11.65 -0.19
CA ARG A 55 3.24 -11.52 1.27
C ARG A 55 2.03 -10.63 1.55
N ASN A 56 1.29 -11.00 2.57
CA ASN A 56 0.11 -10.27 3.00
C ASN A 56 0.47 -9.20 4.04
N GLY A 57 1.46 -8.37 3.72
CA GLY A 57 1.90 -7.33 4.63
C GLY A 57 2.60 -7.86 5.88
N GLN A 58 2.61 -7.04 6.90
CA GLN A 58 3.19 -7.35 8.20
C GLN A 58 2.10 -7.41 9.28
N PRO A 59 2.35 -8.10 10.42
CA PRO A 59 1.40 -8.13 11.52
C PRO A 59 1.09 -6.72 12.05
N ALA A 60 -0.12 -6.51 12.56
CA ALA A 60 -0.55 -5.22 13.08
C ALA A 60 0.32 -4.69 14.23
N ASN A 61 0.96 -5.59 14.97
CA ASN A 61 1.85 -5.24 16.09
C ASN A 61 3.31 -5.07 15.68
N GLU A 62 3.66 -5.31 14.41
CA GLU A 62 5.01 -5.07 13.90
C GLU A 62 5.15 -3.60 13.52
N VAL A 63 6.06 -2.89 14.18
CA VAL A 63 6.24 -1.45 13.99
C VAL A 63 7.41 -1.11 13.05
N ALA A 64 8.16 -2.10 12.59
CA ALA A 64 9.24 -1.86 11.64
C ALA A 64 8.67 -1.46 10.28
N SER A 65 9.28 -0.45 9.65
CA SER A 65 8.83 0.05 8.36
C SER A 65 9.37 -0.77 7.21
N LEU A 66 8.61 -0.84 6.12
CA LEU A 66 9.13 -1.33 4.84
C LEU A 66 9.99 -0.25 4.17
N GLN A 67 9.51 0.99 4.18
CA GLN A 67 10.16 2.13 3.53
C GLN A 67 9.85 3.41 4.30
N GLY A 68 10.85 4.20 4.60
CA GLY A 68 10.68 5.43 5.38
C GLY A 68 10.04 5.12 6.73
N ASN A 69 8.95 5.79 7.04
CA ASN A 69 8.14 5.52 8.22
C ASN A 69 6.87 4.72 7.90
N ARG A 70 6.81 4.08 6.74
CA ARG A 70 5.62 3.39 6.24
C ARG A 70 5.73 1.89 6.42
N MET A 71 4.73 1.32 7.08
CA MET A 71 4.56 -0.12 7.28
C MET A 71 3.71 -0.71 6.16
N PHE A 72 3.99 -1.96 5.82
CA PHE A 72 3.24 -2.69 4.80
C PHE A 72 1.99 -3.32 5.43
N ALA A 73 0.82 -2.73 5.18
CA ALA A 73 -0.43 -3.17 5.79
C ALA A 73 -0.91 -4.50 5.22
N SER A 74 -1.38 -5.39 6.10
CA SER A 74 -2.09 -6.60 5.66
C SER A 74 -3.41 -6.22 4.97
N LEU A 75 -3.95 -7.13 4.16
CA LEU A 75 -5.22 -6.90 3.49
C LEU A 75 -6.36 -6.66 4.50
N ARG A 76 -6.29 -7.31 5.67
CA ARG A 76 -7.22 -7.06 6.76
C ARG A 76 -7.13 -5.64 7.28
N GLU A 77 -5.93 -5.15 7.54
CA GLU A 77 -5.72 -3.76 7.98
C GLU A 77 -6.16 -2.76 6.92
N VAL A 78 -5.88 -3.04 5.65
CA VAL A 78 -6.36 -2.22 4.53
C VAL A 78 -7.89 -2.16 4.56
N SER A 79 -8.55 -3.30 4.75
CA SER A 79 -10.02 -3.37 4.85
C SER A 79 -10.54 -2.52 6.01
N GLU A 80 -9.97 -2.67 7.19
CA GLU A 80 -10.40 -1.95 8.39
C GLU A 80 -10.22 -0.43 8.23
N THR A 81 -9.06 -0.01 7.71
CA THR A 81 -8.76 1.40 7.46
C THR A 81 -9.69 1.98 6.41
N LYS A 82 -9.86 1.27 5.30
CA LYS A 82 -10.72 1.72 4.21
C LYS A 82 -12.18 1.81 4.65
N ASP A 83 -12.66 0.83 5.39
CA ASP A 83 -14.03 0.82 5.91
C ASP A 83 -14.28 2.04 6.79
N MET A 84 -13.34 2.37 7.67
CA MET A 84 -13.40 3.55 8.51
C MET A 84 -13.40 4.84 7.69
N LEU A 85 -12.46 5.01 6.77
CA LEU A 85 -12.33 6.22 5.95
C LEU A 85 -13.50 6.40 4.98
N ASP A 86 -13.96 5.33 4.35
CA ASP A 86 -15.15 5.36 3.48
C ASP A 86 -16.38 5.80 4.27
N GLY A 87 -16.51 5.37 5.51
CA GLY A 87 -17.61 5.75 6.40
C GLY A 87 -17.60 7.22 6.83
N MET A 88 -16.46 7.90 6.69
CA MET A 88 -16.33 9.32 7.04
C MET A 88 -16.72 10.27 5.89
N ILE A 89 -16.89 9.75 4.68
CA ILE A 89 -17.29 10.53 3.51
C ILE A 89 -18.70 11.10 3.74
N GLY A 90 -18.82 12.42 3.58
CA GLY A 90 -20.11 13.10 3.74
C GLY A 90 -20.51 13.37 5.20
N HIS A 91 -19.69 12.94 6.16
CA HIS A 91 -19.88 13.17 7.59
C HIS A 91 -18.71 13.97 8.15
N ASP A 92 -17.62 13.30 8.54
CA ASP A 92 -16.42 13.95 9.06
C ASP A 92 -15.62 14.65 7.96
N PHE A 93 -15.70 14.13 6.72
CA PHE A 93 -15.06 14.75 5.56
C PHE A 93 -16.10 15.54 4.76
N GLU A 94 -16.06 16.87 4.89
CA GLU A 94 -16.94 17.76 4.13
C GLU A 94 -16.45 17.93 2.68
N ASP A 95 -15.13 17.98 2.48
CA ASP A 95 -14.51 18.06 1.15
C ASP A 95 -14.54 16.69 0.48
N PRO A 96 -15.22 16.55 -0.68
CA PRO A 96 -15.24 15.26 -1.40
C PRO A 96 -13.88 14.80 -1.88
N LYS A 97 -12.88 15.69 -1.94
CA LYS A 97 -11.53 15.37 -2.34
C LYS A 97 -10.65 14.92 -1.16
N TRP A 98 -11.16 14.95 0.06
CA TRP A 98 -10.40 14.55 1.23
C TRP A 98 -10.10 13.05 1.21
N TRP A 99 -11.09 12.24 0.88
CA TRP A 99 -10.99 10.80 0.73
C TRP A 99 -11.90 10.32 -0.39
N ARG A 100 -11.40 9.37 -1.19
CA ARG A 100 -12.20 8.72 -2.25
C ARG A 100 -12.35 7.25 -1.98
N ARG A 101 -13.53 6.69 -2.26
CA ARG A 101 -13.79 5.24 -2.15
C ARG A 101 -12.91 4.40 -3.06
N SER A 102 -12.40 4.99 -4.14
CA SER A 102 -11.50 4.33 -5.08
C SER A 102 -10.03 4.29 -4.61
N TRP A 103 -9.72 4.84 -3.44
CA TRP A 103 -8.37 4.78 -2.89
C TRP A 103 -8.20 3.57 -1.99
N VAL A 104 -7.06 2.85 -2.14
CA VAL A 104 -6.72 1.65 -1.35
C VAL A 104 -5.44 1.94 -0.57
N PRO A 105 -5.54 2.12 0.77
CA PRO A 105 -4.39 2.51 1.60
C PRO A 105 -3.56 1.27 1.97
N PHE A 106 -2.46 1.03 1.28
CA PHE A 106 -1.67 -0.19 1.49
C PHE A 106 -0.38 0.01 2.28
N LEU A 107 0.12 1.24 2.41
CA LEU A 107 1.19 1.57 3.35
C LEU A 107 0.67 2.58 4.36
N ALA A 108 1.07 2.42 5.63
CA ALA A 108 0.59 3.24 6.73
C ALA A 108 1.74 3.65 7.63
N ASN A 109 1.70 4.87 8.19
CA ASN A 109 2.71 5.32 9.13
C ASN A 109 2.33 5.12 10.60
N GLY A 110 1.14 4.56 10.87
CA GLY A 110 0.63 4.38 12.22
C GLY A 110 0.01 5.64 12.84
N GLY A 111 0.14 6.78 12.18
CA GLY A 111 -0.38 8.08 12.64
C GLY A 111 -1.55 8.63 11.83
N GLY A 112 -2.13 7.82 10.94
CA GLY A 112 -3.27 8.23 10.13
C GLY A 112 -2.94 8.62 8.69
N ASP A 113 -1.68 8.57 8.30
CA ASP A 113 -1.24 8.86 6.94
C ASP A 113 -1.00 7.56 6.16
N HIS A 114 -1.28 7.60 4.87
CA HIS A 114 -1.21 6.40 4.03
C HIS A 114 -0.65 6.70 2.65
N LEU A 115 0.01 5.71 2.06
CA LEU A 115 0.21 5.67 0.61
C LEU A 115 -0.90 4.80 0.03
N CYS A 116 -1.64 5.35 -0.94
CA CYS A 116 -2.82 4.72 -1.50
C CYS A 116 -2.65 4.44 -2.98
N VAL A 117 -3.23 3.32 -3.43
CA VAL A 117 -3.45 3.12 -4.87
C VAL A 117 -4.75 3.85 -5.24
N ASP A 118 -4.68 4.73 -6.22
CA ASP A 118 -5.82 5.46 -6.75
C ASP A 118 -6.37 4.69 -7.96
N LEU A 119 -7.46 3.98 -7.77
CA LEU A 119 -8.00 3.08 -8.79
C LEU A 119 -8.72 3.81 -9.93
N ALA A 120 -9.26 4.99 -9.67
CA ALA A 120 -10.15 5.69 -10.62
C ALA A 120 -9.59 7.00 -11.16
N ALA A 121 -8.58 7.58 -10.52
CA ALA A 121 -8.02 8.89 -10.85
C ALA A 121 -9.11 9.97 -11.02
N GLU A 122 -10.06 10.01 -10.07
CA GLU A 122 -11.20 10.95 -10.13
C GLU A 122 -10.76 12.41 -10.14
N ASP A 123 -9.63 12.72 -9.51
CA ASP A 123 -9.10 14.07 -9.40
C ASP A 123 -7.96 14.35 -10.37
N GLY A 124 -7.77 13.48 -11.35
CA GLY A 124 -6.76 13.62 -12.40
C GLY A 124 -5.64 12.59 -12.32
N GLY A 125 -4.79 12.56 -13.33
CA GLY A 125 -3.71 11.61 -13.45
C GLY A 125 -4.15 10.31 -14.13
N LYS A 126 -3.60 9.18 -13.68
CA LYS A 126 -3.89 7.86 -14.27
C LYS A 126 -4.37 6.87 -13.23
N PRO A 127 -5.38 6.05 -13.56
CA PRO A 127 -5.76 4.92 -12.71
C PRO A 127 -4.57 4.03 -12.40
N GLY A 128 -4.42 3.64 -11.13
CA GLY A 128 -3.31 2.85 -10.66
C GLY A 128 -2.14 3.66 -10.11
N GLN A 129 -2.17 4.97 -10.20
CA GLN A 129 -1.17 5.86 -9.59
C GLN A 129 -1.20 5.73 -8.06
N LEU A 130 -0.08 6.06 -7.43
CA LEU A 130 0.02 6.08 -5.97
C LEU A 130 0.03 7.52 -5.47
N LEU A 131 -0.86 7.80 -4.52
CA LEU A 131 -0.92 9.12 -3.89
C LEU A 131 -0.77 9.03 -2.38
N ALA A 132 -0.24 10.11 -1.80
CA ALA A 132 -0.13 10.26 -0.36
C ALA A 132 -1.41 10.85 0.21
N PHE A 133 -1.95 10.18 1.23
CA PHE A 133 -3.05 10.69 2.03
C PHE A 133 -2.50 11.17 3.37
N TRP A 134 -2.70 12.46 3.67
CA TRP A 134 -2.37 13.07 4.94
C TRP A 134 -3.64 13.31 5.74
N HIS A 135 -3.69 12.85 6.99
CA HIS A 135 -4.89 13.00 7.82
C HIS A 135 -5.16 14.44 8.25
N ASP A 136 -4.12 15.28 8.23
CA ASP A 136 -4.17 16.68 8.69
C ASP A 136 -3.86 17.71 7.58
N ASP A 137 -3.77 17.26 6.33
CA ASP A 137 -3.46 18.12 5.19
C ASP A 137 -4.31 17.72 4.00
N ALA A 138 -4.76 18.71 3.23
CA ALA A 138 -5.59 18.50 2.05
C ALA A 138 -4.79 18.09 0.81
N GLU A 139 -3.47 18.20 0.84
CA GLU A 139 -2.64 17.81 -0.30
C GLU A 139 -2.75 16.31 -0.60
N ARG A 140 -2.85 16.00 -1.89
CA ARG A 140 -2.94 14.62 -2.39
C ARG A 140 -1.95 14.46 -3.54
N ASN A 141 -0.67 14.45 -3.18
CA ASN A 141 0.40 14.37 -4.17
C ASN A 141 0.53 12.95 -4.73
N VAL A 142 0.57 12.85 -6.05
CA VAL A 142 0.92 11.61 -6.73
C VAL A 142 2.42 11.41 -6.59
N GLU A 143 2.82 10.36 -5.88
CA GLU A 143 4.24 10.04 -5.64
C GLU A 143 4.82 9.14 -6.72
N HIS A 144 4.01 8.24 -7.29
CA HIS A 144 4.43 7.31 -8.33
C HIS A 144 3.30 7.11 -9.34
N LEU A 145 3.65 6.89 -10.60
CA LEU A 145 2.67 6.70 -11.66
C LEU A 145 2.03 5.31 -11.63
N SER A 146 2.65 4.35 -10.95
CA SER A 146 2.15 2.99 -10.81
C SER A 146 2.80 2.27 -9.63
N LEU A 147 2.21 1.14 -9.24
CA LEU A 147 2.79 0.26 -8.23
C LEU A 147 4.16 -0.28 -8.67
N VAL A 148 4.32 -0.58 -9.96
CA VAL A 148 5.60 -1.06 -10.52
C VAL A 148 6.67 0.02 -10.40
N ASP A 149 6.35 1.27 -10.68
CA ASP A 149 7.31 2.38 -10.55
C ASP A 149 7.76 2.56 -9.10
N TRP A 150 6.82 2.49 -8.15
CA TRP A 150 7.13 2.53 -6.73
C TRP A 150 8.05 1.37 -6.33
N LEU A 151 7.68 0.15 -6.73
CA LEU A 151 8.46 -1.04 -6.37
C LEU A 151 9.86 -1.02 -7.00
N ARG A 152 9.98 -0.50 -8.21
CA ARG A 152 11.28 -0.33 -8.87
C ARG A 152 12.18 0.60 -8.08
N ASP A 153 11.65 1.75 -7.66
CA ASP A 153 12.41 2.72 -6.87
C ASP A 153 12.78 2.15 -5.50
N LEU A 154 11.87 1.43 -4.86
CA LEU A 154 12.13 0.75 -3.59
C LEU A 154 13.26 -0.26 -3.72
N VAL A 155 13.16 -1.17 -4.69
CA VAL A 155 14.19 -2.20 -4.93
C VAL A 155 15.53 -1.57 -5.29
N GLN A 156 15.53 -0.53 -6.11
CA GLN A 156 16.75 0.19 -6.46
C GLN A 156 17.41 0.79 -5.21
N SER A 157 16.63 1.42 -4.33
CA SER A 157 17.16 1.97 -3.08
C SER A 157 17.70 0.91 -2.13
N MET A 158 17.10 -0.28 -2.14
CA MET A 158 17.59 -1.43 -1.38
C MET A 158 18.96 -1.87 -1.90
N GLU A 159 19.06 -2.06 -3.21
CA GLU A 159 20.26 -2.61 -3.86
C GLU A 159 21.44 -1.64 -3.85
N ASP A 160 21.20 -0.35 -3.95
CA ASP A 160 22.27 0.66 -3.90
C ASP A 160 22.56 1.20 -2.50
N GLY A 161 21.87 0.70 -1.48
CA GLY A 161 22.14 1.06 -0.09
C GLY A 161 21.60 2.41 0.33
N THR A 162 20.66 3.00 -0.41
CA THR A 162 20.06 4.31 -0.11
C THR A 162 18.70 4.23 0.57
N LEU A 163 18.18 3.02 0.82
CA LEU A 163 16.90 2.85 1.51
C LEU A 163 16.91 3.56 2.85
N ALA A 164 15.98 4.49 3.03
CA ALA A 164 15.79 5.19 4.30
C ALA A 164 14.71 4.47 5.12
N LEU A 165 14.99 4.28 6.42
CA LEU A 165 14.03 3.80 7.40
C LEU A 165 13.97 4.80 8.54
N ALA A 166 12.78 5.15 8.94
CA ALA A 166 12.59 6.06 10.07
C ALA A 166 12.54 5.32 11.40
#